data_6f504cf3c2cc5bb5c59797f3274039c3
#
_entry.id   6f504cf3c2cc5bb5c59797f3274039c3
#
_cell.length_a   1.000
_cell.length_b   1.000
_cell.length_c   1.000
_cell.angle_alpha   90.00
_cell.angle_beta   90.00
_cell.angle_gamma   90.00
#
_symmetry.space_group_name_H-M   'P 1'
#
loop_
_entity.id
_entity.type
_entity.pdbx_description
1 polymer ?
#
loop_
_entity_poly.entity_id
_entity_poly.type
_entity_poly.pdbx_seq_one_letter_code
_entity_poly.pdbx_strand_id
1 'polypeptide(L)'
;MVPLLAVLLPMLALSGCASGSAASAQKPMPGAPNTVPPQWLRTELHLAVVDAADWETFVAERVTPRFPGGFTLFDVQDQWRTPQGEVRRIPARLLVILHPPTHEAEQAIEAIRNEYRSAFGLSSVLRSTTPAIVSF
;
A
#
# COMPACT_ATOMS: atom_id res chain seq x y z
N MET A 1 -14.19 -48.54 -57.78
CA MET A 1 -12.73 -48.78 -57.90
C MET A 1 -12.08 -47.41 -58.01
N VAL A 2 -11.50 -46.95 -56.88
CA VAL A 2 -10.70 -45.73 -56.84
C VAL A 2 -9.52 -46.02 -55.97
N PRO A 3 -8.27 -45.83 -56.40
CA PRO A 3 -7.10 -46.20 -55.61
C PRO A 3 -6.79 -45.15 -54.55
N LEU A 4 -6.44 -45.66 -53.38
CA LEU A 4 -5.86 -44.92 -52.27
C LEU A 4 -4.48 -44.38 -52.63
N LEU A 5 -4.30 -43.07 -52.60
CA LEU A 5 -3.00 -42.44 -52.70
C LEU A 5 -2.49 -42.13 -51.31
N ALA A 6 -1.51 -42.91 -50.83
CA ALA A 6 -0.84 -42.67 -49.58
C ALA A 6 0.19 -41.53 -49.74
N VAL A 7 -0.07 -40.39 -49.07
CA VAL A 7 0.92 -39.31 -48.95
C VAL A 7 1.74 -39.52 -47.71
N LEU A 8 3.00 -39.83 -47.89
CA LEU A 8 4.03 -39.94 -46.87
C LEU A 8 4.52 -38.52 -46.52
N LEU A 9 4.22 -38.03 -45.31
CA LEU A 9 4.76 -36.76 -44.81
C LEU A 9 6.03 -37.02 -44.00
N PRO A 10 7.17 -36.35 -44.29
CA PRO A 10 8.36 -36.47 -43.46
C PRO A 10 8.23 -35.70 -42.15
N MET A 11 8.45 -36.37 -41.05
CA MET A 11 8.60 -35.77 -39.73
C MET A 11 9.86 -34.89 -39.69
N LEU A 12 9.68 -33.56 -39.64
CA LEU A 12 10.76 -32.63 -39.33
C LEU A 12 10.91 -32.57 -37.81
N ALA A 13 11.99 -33.14 -37.29
CA ALA A 13 12.37 -32.99 -35.89
C ALA A 13 12.86 -31.54 -35.63
N LEU A 14 12.05 -30.71 -34.99
CA LEU A 14 12.52 -29.43 -34.42
C LEU A 14 13.27 -29.71 -33.11
N SER A 15 14.61 -29.65 -33.19
CA SER A 15 15.45 -29.54 -32.02
C SER A 15 15.21 -28.19 -31.33
N GLY A 16 14.43 -28.21 -30.26
CA GLY A 16 14.24 -27.05 -29.41
C GLY A 16 15.50 -26.75 -28.61
N CYS A 17 16.22 -25.68 -28.96
CA CYS A 17 17.23 -25.08 -28.08
C CYS A 17 16.53 -24.52 -26.84
N ALA A 18 16.70 -25.19 -25.70
CA ALA A 18 16.37 -24.64 -24.40
C ALA A 18 17.35 -23.50 -24.11
N SER A 19 16.93 -22.28 -24.37
CA SER A 19 17.62 -21.08 -23.89
C SER A 19 17.43 -20.98 -22.39
N GLY A 20 18.35 -21.54 -21.63
CA GLY A 20 18.49 -21.34 -20.20
C GLY A 20 18.74 -19.86 -19.96
N SER A 21 17.71 -19.12 -19.49
CA SER A 21 17.87 -17.78 -18.97
C SER A 21 18.69 -17.87 -17.69
N ALA A 22 20.02 -17.72 -17.82
CA ALA A 22 20.90 -17.53 -16.67
C ALA A 22 20.49 -16.21 -16.03
N ALA A 23 19.82 -16.27 -14.88
CA ALA A 23 19.64 -15.14 -14.01
C ALA A 23 21.04 -14.58 -13.70
N SER A 24 21.40 -13.49 -14.34
CA SER A 24 22.63 -12.77 -14.04
C SER A 24 22.55 -12.30 -12.60
N ALA A 25 23.26 -12.99 -11.70
CA ALA A 25 23.50 -12.51 -10.36
C ALA A 25 24.25 -11.16 -10.49
N GLN A 26 23.54 -10.06 -10.35
CA GLN A 26 24.13 -8.74 -10.33
C GLN A 26 25.07 -8.66 -9.12
N LYS A 27 26.37 -8.56 -9.43
CA LYS A 27 27.39 -8.29 -8.42
C LYS A 27 27.02 -7.00 -7.69
N PRO A 28 26.97 -7.00 -6.34
CA PRO A 28 26.66 -5.79 -5.59
C PRO A 28 27.59 -4.65 -6.00
N MET A 29 27.04 -3.50 -6.37
CA MET A 29 27.84 -2.32 -6.67
C MET A 29 28.56 -1.87 -5.40
N PRO A 30 29.88 -1.64 -5.45
CA PRO A 30 30.60 -1.06 -4.32
C PRO A 30 30.06 0.34 -4.04
N GLY A 31 29.49 0.56 -2.86
CA GLY A 31 28.99 1.87 -2.43
C GLY A 31 27.45 2.00 -2.30
N ALA A 32 26.68 0.92 -2.49
CA ALA A 32 25.30 0.95 -2.04
C ALA A 32 25.29 1.16 -0.52
N PRO A 33 24.60 2.20 0.01
CA PRO A 33 24.52 2.38 1.44
C PRO A 33 23.98 1.10 2.06
N ASN A 34 24.63 0.61 3.11
CA ASN A 34 24.17 -0.53 3.90
C ASN A 34 22.88 -0.07 4.62
N THR A 35 21.76 -0.06 3.91
CA THR A 35 20.47 0.32 4.46
C THR A 35 19.98 -0.83 5.32
N VAL A 36 20.26 -0.75 6.62
CA VAL A 36 19.53 -1.55 7.60
C VAL A 36 18.04 -1.27 7.36
N PRO A 37 17.20 -2.29 7.17
CA PRO A 37 15.77 -2.06 7.01
C PRO A 37 15.26 -1.22 8.16
N PRO A 38 14.37 -0.25 7.93
CA PRO A 38 13.84 0.57 8.99
C PRO A 38 13.14 -0.32 10.02
N GLN A 39 13.48 -0.13 11.30
CA GLN A 39 12.84 -0.88 12.38
C GLN A 39 11.43 -0.39 12.64
N TRP A 40 11.10 0.84 12.18
CA TRP A 40 9.82 1.50 12.36
C TRP A 40 9.37 2.19 11.09
N LEU A 41 8.05 2.29 10.95
CA LEU A 41 7.39 3.10 9.94
C LEU A 41 6.56 4.17 10.62
N ARG A 42 6.47 5.32 9.98
CA ARG A 42 5.51 6.39 10.27
C ARG A 42 4.45 6.37 9.19
N THR A 43 3.24 6.02 9.56
CA THR A 43 2.08 6.10 8.68
C THR A 43 1.18 7.25 9.10
N GLU A 44 0.72 7.99 8.11
CA GLU A 44 -0.19 9.11 8.25
C GLU A 44 -1.46 8.83 7.45
N LEU A 45 -2.62 9.00 8.08
CA LEU A 45 -3.93 8.92 7.44
C LEU A 45 -4.61 10.28 7.53
N HIS A 46 -5.02 10.83 6.39
CA HIS A 46 -5.82 12.05 6.31
C HIS A 46 -7.29 11.67 6.31
N LEU A 47 -7.96 11.97 7.40
CA LEU A 47 -9.34 11.59 7.68
C LEU A 47 -10.20 12.86 7.64
N ALA A 48 -11.06 12.97 6.63
CA ALA A 48 -11.98 14.12 6.52
C ALA A 48 -12.81 14.25 7.81
N VAL A 49 -13.02 15.47 8.29
CA VAL A 49 -13.77 15.71 9.52
C VAL A 49 -15.21 15.29 9.34
N VAL A 50 -15.69 14.53 10.31
CA VAL A 50 -17.07 14.10 10.51
C VAL A 50 -17.59 14.67 11.82
N ASP A 51 -18.81 14.33 12.23
CA ASP A 51 -19.33 14.71 13.54
C ASP A 51 -18.38 14.28 14.68
N ALA A 52 -18.28 15.11 15.73
CA ALA A 52 -17.34 14.88 16.81
C ALA A 52 -17.63 13.57 17.58
N ALA A 53 -18.91 13.26 17.82
CA ALA A 53 -19.28 12.04 18.54
C ALA A 53 -18.98 10.80 17.71
N ASP A 54 -19.22 10.84 16.41
CA ASP A 54 -18.86 9.76 15.48
C ASP A 54 -17.36 9.56 15.41
N TRP A 55 -16.59 10.64 15.42
CA TRP A 55 -15.14 10.61 15.46
C TRP A 55 -14.60 9.95 16.72
N GLU A 56 -15.07 10.39 17.88
CA GLU A 56 -14.65 9.85 19.19
C GLU A 56 -14.96 8.36 19.29
N THR A 57 -16.14 7.97 18.87
CA THR A 57 -16.57 6.56 18.80
C THR A 57 -15.67 5.76 17.86
N PHE A 58 -15.39 6.27 16.68
CA PHE A 58 -14.52 5.59 15.71
C PHE A 58 -13.11 5.39 16.27
N VAL A 59 -12.52 6.42 16.87
CA VAL A 59 -11.18 6.33 17.48
C VAL A 59 -11.17 5.31 18.61
N ALA A 60 -12.14 5.37 19.50
CA ALA A 60 -12.21 4.48 20.66
C ALA A 60 -12.39 3.00 20.26
N GLU A 61 -13.25 2.73 19.29
CA GLU A 61 -13.63 1.36 18.92
C GLU A 61 -12.75 0.75 17.82
N ARG A 62 -12.19 1.56 16.91
CA ARG A 62 -11.51 1.09 15.71
C ARG A 62 -10.02 1.34 15.69
N VAL A 63 -9.56 2.48 16.22
CA VAL A 63 -8.15 2.84 16.21
C VAL A 63 -7.44 2.35 17.47
N THR A 64 -7.94 2.73 18.64
CA THR A 64 -7.29 2.44 19.92
C THR A 64 -7.03 0.93 20.15
N PRO A 65 -7.97 0.01 19.87
CA PRO A 65 -7.71 -1.42 20.07
C PRO A 65 -6.63 -2.00 19.15
N ARG A 66 -6.43 -1.39 17.98
CA ARG A 66 -5.43 -1.85 16.99
C ARG A 66 -4.04 -1.30 17.27
N PHE A 67 -3.97 -0.12 17.88
CA PHE A 67 -2.72 0.55 18.22
C PHE A 67 -2.68 0.97 19.69
N PRO A 68 -2.72 0.01 20.62
CA PRO A 68 -2.72 0.30 22.06
C PRO A 68 -1.41 0.94 22.53
N GLY A 69 -0.32 0.82 21.77
CA GLY A 69 0.95 1.49 22.03
C GLY A 69 0.91 3.00 21.79
N GLY A 70 -0.16 3.49 21.17
CA GLY A 70 -0.40 4.91 20.96
C GLY A 70 -0.36 5.36 19.50
N PHE A 71 -0.90 6.52 19.29
CA PHE A 71 -0.91 7.27 18.04
C PHE A 71 -1.06 8.77 18.35
N THR A 72 -0.84 9.61 17.35
CA THR A 72 -0.98 11.07 17.51
C THR A 72 -2.03 11.59 16.55
N LEU A 73 -2.82 12.55 17.01
CA LEU A 73 -3.84 13.22 16.22
C LEU A 73 -3.51 14.71 16.08
N PHE A 74 -3.73 15.24 14.86
CA PHE A 74 -3.65 16.65 14.57
C PHE A 74 -4.90 17.11 13.82
N ASP A 75 -5.39 18.29 14.12
CA ASP A 75 -6.35 18.97 13.26
C ASP A 75 -5.58 19.66 12.14
N VAL A 76 -5.94 19.37 10.90
CA VAL A 76 -5.27 19.89 9.71
C VAL A 76 -6.28 20.36 8.68
N GLN A 77 -5.81 21.05 7.64
CA GLN A 77 -6.61 21.44 6.50
C GLN A 77 -5.99 20.89 5.24
N ASP A 78 -6.69 20.00 4.56
CA ASP A 78 -6.30 19.49 3.26
C ASP A 78 -6.74 20.44 2.15
N GLN A 79 -5.87 20.68 1.17
CA GLN A 79 -6.15 21.51 0.03
C GLN A 79 -5.66 20.86 -1.26
N TRP A 80 -6.51 20.88 -2.27
CA TRP A 80 -6.12 20.43 -3.61
C TRP A 80 -6.81 21.26 -4.69
N ARG A 81 -6.35 21.13 -5.93
CA ARG A 81 -6.97 21.73 -7.10
C ARG A 81 -7.74 20.64 -7.87
N THR A 82 -8.99 20.93 -8.17
CA THR A 82 -9.82 20.04 -8.99
C THR A 82 -9.36 20.05 -10.46
N PRO A 83 -9.74 19.07 -11.28
CA PRO A 83 -9.48 19.09 -12.72
C PRO A 83 -10.03 20.34 -13.42
N GLN A 84 -11.08 20.96 -12.87
CA GLN A 84 -11.68 22.20 -13.38
C GLN A 84 -10.93 23.45 -12.93
N GLY A 85 -9.85 23.31 -12.13
CA GLY A 85 -9.01 24.40 -11.67
C GLY A 85 -9.46 25.05 -10.35
N GLU A 86 -10.55 24.60 -9.75
CA GLU A 86 -11.03 25.08 -8.46
C GLU A 86 -10.13 24.64 -7.31
N VAL A 87 -9.90 25.52 -6.35
CA VAL A 87 -9.23 25.17 -5.10
C VAL A 87 -10.27 24.69 -4.09
N ARG A 88 -10.13 23.44 -3.66
CA ARG A 88 -10.94 22.85 -2.58
C ARG A 88 -10.12 22.78 -1.30
N ARG A 89 -10.76 23.11 -0.19
CA ARG A 89 -10.21 23.02 1.17
C ARG A 89 -11.19 22.29 2.04
N ILE A 90 -10.71 21.28 2.77
CA ILE A 90 -11.53 20.57 3.75
C ILE A 90 -10.79 20.46 5.07
N PRO A 91 -11.47 20.60 6.19
CA PRO A 91 -10.91 20.23 7.48
C PRO A 91 -10.70 18.73 7.51
N ALA A 92 -9.57 18.31 8.06
CA ALA A 92 -9.22 16.90 8.22
C ALA A 92 -8.52 16.67 9.56
N ARG A 93 -8.48 15.42 10.00
CA ARG A 93 -7.67 14.96 11.11
C ARG A 93 -6.57 14.05 10.59
N LEU A 94 -5.34 14.37 10.97
CA LEU A 94 -4.18 13.57 10.64
C LEU A 94 -3.93 12.58 11.77
N LEU A 95 -4.16 11.29 11.49
CA LEU A 95 -3.81 10.20 12.39
C LEU A 95 -2.40 9.73 12.04
N VAL A 96 -1.47 9.87 12.99
CA VAL A 96 -0.06 9.46 12.86
C VAL A 96 0.19 8.25 13.72
N ILE A 97 0.65 7.17 13.11
CA ILE A 97 0.96 5.90 13.76
C ILE A 97 2.43 5.57 13.52
N LEU A 98 3.17 5.36 14.60
CA LEU A 98 4.51 4.77 14.56
C LEU A 98 4.37 3.26 14.84
N HIS A 99 4.83 2.43 13.91
CA HIS A 99 4.63 0.99 14.00
C HIS A 99 5.79 0.20 13.39
N PRO A 100 6.03 -1.05 13.82
CA PRO A 100 6.98 -1.93 13.16
C PRO A 100 6.47 -2.29 11.75
N PRO A 101 7.35 -2.62 10.80
CA PRO A 101 6.98 -3.02 9.43
C PRO A 101 6.48 -4.47 9.39
N THR A 102 5.37 -4.75 10.08
CA THR A 102 4.76 -6.08 10.15
C THR A 102 3.48 -6.15 9.32
N HIS A 103 3.11 -7.37 8.93
CA HIS A 103 1.89 -7.60 8.18
C HIS A 103 0.63 -7.26 9.00
N GLU A 104 0.67 -7.53 10.30
CA GLU A 104 -0.43 -7.22 11.24
C GLU A 104 -0.68 -5.72 11.33
N ALA A 105 0.39 -4.91 11.44
CA ALA A 105 0.28 -3.46 11.47
C ALA A 105 -0.26 -2.92 10.14
N GLU A 106 0.19 -3.46 9.02
CA GLU A 106 -0.30 -3.10 7.69
C GLU A 106 -1.80 -3.41 7.53
N GLN A 107 -2.22 -4.60 7.93
CA GLN A 107 -3.63 -4.98 7.90
C GLN A 107 -4.49 -4.09 8.81
N ALA A 108 -4.01 -3.76 10.01
CA ALA A 108 -4.70 -2.87 10.94
C ALA A 108 -4.90 -1.47 10.35
N ILE A 109 -3.89 -0.92 9.69
CA ILE A 109 -3.96 0.39 9.03
C ILE A 109 -4.98 0.36 7.88
N GLU A 110 -4.92 -0.66 7.02
CA GLU A 110 -5.87 -0.78 5.91
C GLU A 110 -7.31 -1.03 6.40
N ALA A 111 -7.49 -1.75 7.49
CA ALA A 111 -8.80 -1.91 8.12
C ALA A 111 -9.36 -0.56 8.59
N ILE A 112 -8.56 0.26 9.30
CA ILE A 112 -8.96 1.61 9.72
C ILE A 112 -9.38 2.46 8.51
N ARG A 113 -8.57 2.48 7.44
CA ARG A 113 -8.88 3.23 6.21
C ARG A 113 -10.21 2.80 5.59
N ASN A 114 -10.40 1.50 5.42
CA ASN A 114 -11.59 0.95 4.77
C ASN A 114 -12.84 1.15 5.62
N GLU A 115 -12.75 0.94 6.92
CA GLU A 115 -13.86 1.15 7.86
C GLU A 115 -14.26 2.63 7.91
N TYR A 116 -13.28 3.56 7.95
CA TYR A 116 -13.57 4.99 7.92
C TYR A 116 -14.28 5.42 6.63
N ARG A 117 -13.75 4.98 5.48
CA ARG A 117 -14.40 5.22 4.18
C ARG A 117 -15.83 4.71 4.14
N SER A 118 -16.06 3.49 4.61
CA SER A 118 -17.37 2.86 4.58
C SER A 118 -18.36 3.52 5.54
N ALA A 119 -17.91 3.84 6.76
CA ALA A 119 -18.76 4.45 7.78
C ALA A 119 -19.24 5.85 7.37
N PHE A 120 -18.41 6.63 6.71
CA PHE A 120 -18.68 8.04 6.42
C PHE A 120 -18.85 8.35 4.93
N GLY A 121 -19.01 7.31 4.08
CA GLY A 121 -19.31 7.46 2.66
C GLY A 121 -18.23 8.17 1.85
N LEU A 122 -16.95 8.03 2.24
CA LEU A 122 -15.84 8.71 1.58
C LEU A 122 -15.33 7.92 0.37
N SER A 123 -14.95 8.63 -0.68
CA SER A 123 -14.34 8.01 -1.88
C SER A 123 -12.94 7.50 -1.61
N SER A 124 -12.17 8.19 -0.77
CA SER A 124 -10.78 7.84 -0.45
C SER A 124 -10.35 8.35 0.93
N VAL A 125 -9.34 7.74 1.48
CA VAL A 125 -8.54 8.24 2.61
C VAL A 125 -7.08 8.24 2.15
N LEU A 126 -6.45 9.42 2.13
CA LEU A 126 -5.03 9.54 1.80
C LEU A 126 -4.19 8.85 2.87
N ARG A 127 -3.25 8.05 2.44
CA ARG A 127 -2.23 7.42 3.27
C ARG A 127 -0.84 7.80 2.78
N SER A 128 0.04 8.14 3.68
CA SER A 128 1.48 8.28 3.47
C SER A 128 2.21 7.38 4.45
N THR A 129 3.27 6.71 4.02
CA THR A 129 4.11 5.88 4.89
C THR A 129 5.58 6.12 4.58
N THR A 130 6.35 6.40 5.61
CA THR A 130 7.79 6.67 5.52
C THR A 130 8.57 5.87 6.56
N PRO A 131 9.84 5.50 6.28
CA PRO A 131 10.74 4.98 7.31
C PRO A 131 10.92 5.97 8.46
N ALA A 132 11.00 5.45 9.68
CA ALA A 132 11.21 6.25 10.87
C ALA A 132 12.33 5.66 11.75
N ILE A 133 13.12 6.56 12.36
CA ILE A 133 14.03 6.21 13.46
C ILE A 133 13.34 6.63 14.74
N VAL A 134 13.10 5.67 15.62
CA VAL A 134 12.36 5.88 16.87
C VAL A 134 13.24 5.50 18.05
N SER A 135 13.23 6.34 19.09
CA SER A 135 13.87 6.08 20.39
C SER A 135 12.89 6.45 21.52
N PHE A 136 12.94 5.71 22.60
CA PHE A 136 12.12 5.93 23.79
C PHE A 136 13.02 6.24 25.00
#